data_fde6b1e3c15a4c58a44f3fc4d30eb464
#
_entry.id   fde6b1e3c15a4c58a44f3fc4d30eb464
#
_cell.length_a   1.000
_cell.length_b   1.000
_cell.length_c   1.000
_cell.angle_alpha   90.00
_cell.angle_beta   90.00
_cell.angle_gamma   90.00
#
_symmetry.space_group_name_H-M   'P 1'
#
loop_
_entity.id
_entity.type
_entity.pdbx_description
1 polymer ?
#
loop_
_entity_poly.entity_id
_entity_poly.type
_entity_poly.pdbx_seq_one_letter_code
_entity_poly.pdbx_strand_id
1 'polypeptide(L)'
;RVHLGEWTYNTEIGEQTLREASELIEENYDPISLLTGVVLAPHAPDTCSPDLLRQVRKMRDDKGLRINTHVSQSQVEVDFIRERDNMSPPELLEDVGLLDDRLIGAHCIHVSKTDIERLGRAGAHLAHIAKGNQTHGQVAPTSALRHAGMNLTLSTDNMHADMVELMRWALASGRLQDGKITNDWQPANVFEAATIGGARALGLEDELGSLTVGKRADLVMFDFRRPHLRPLTNVLGTLVHTGQGRDVDTVIVEGEVVVSGGEPLRVDKSTVLGAAETAAAALWRRARSEELAFARS
;
A
#
# COMPACT_ATOMS: atom_id res chain seq x y z
N ARG A 1 2.87 5.99 9.14
CA ARG A 1 3.24 6.49 7.81
C ARG A 1 3.38 8.00 7.89
N VAL A 2 4.58 8.51 7.64
CA VAL A 2 4.88 9.94 7.63
C VAL A 2 4.93 10.40 6.18
N HIS A 3 3.99 11.26 5.78
CA HIS A 3 3.95 11.84 4.44
C HIS A 3 4.96 12.96 4.30
N LEU A 4 5.72 12.92 3.22
CA LEU A 4 6.70 13.93 2.81
C LEU A 4 6.37 14.36 1.38
N GLY A 5 6.39 15.65 1.09
CA GLY A 5 6.17 16.14 -0.27
C GLY A 5 6.29 17.65 -0.37
N GLU A 6 6.77 18.09 -1.51
CA GLU A 6 6.93 19.51 -1.82
C GLU A 6 5.73 20.08 -2.60
N TRP A 7 4.77 19.26 -2.98
CA TRP A 7 3.57 19.65 -3.75
C TRP A 7 3.82 20.87 -4.65
N THR A 8 4.20 20.64 -5.92
CA THR A 8 4.55 21.70 -6.87
C THR A 8 5.92 22.40 -6.64
N TYR A 9 6.90 21.70 -6.07
CA TYR A 9 8.28 22.22 -5.79
C TYR A 9 8.33 23.43 -4.89
N ASN A 10 7.40 23.55 -3.97
CA ASN A 10 7.50 24.55 -2.92
C ASN A 10 8.49 24.05 -1.85
N THR A 11 9.71 24.57 -1.88
CA THR A 11 10.79 24.18 -0.95
C THR A 11 10.44 24.45 0.51
N GLU A 12 9.65 25.48 0.80
CA GLU A 12 9.18 25.78 2.17
C GLU A 12 8.27 24.65 2.69
N ILE A 13 7.38 24.13 1.85
CA ILE A 13 6.53 22.98 2.19
C ILE A 13 7.40 21.72 2.37
N GLY A 14 8.37 21.50 1.50
CA GLY A 14 9.32 20.39 1.60
C GLY A 14 10.08 20.40 2.91
N GLU A 15 10.65 21.52 3.29
CA GLU A 15 11.35 21.70 4.57
C GLU A 15 10.42 21.54 5.77
N GLN A 16 9.20 22.05 5.69
CA GLN A 16 8.20 21.88 6.74
C GLN A 16 7.85 20.41 6.94
N THR A 17 7.54 19.67 5.86
CA THR A 17 7.18 18.25 5.96
C THR A 17 8.34 17.39 6.47
N LEU A 18 9.60 17.74 6.16
CA LEU A 18 10.77 17.08 6.72
C LEU A 18 10.91 17.32 8.23
N ARG A 19 10.69 18.55 8.69
CA ARG A 19 10.70 18.86 10.15
C ARG A 19 9.60 18.09 10.87
N GLU A 20 8.37 18.17 10.38
CA GLU A 20 7.23 17.45 10.96
C GLU A 20 7.48 15.92 11.00
N ALA A 21 8.11 15.37 9.95
CA ALA A 21 8.50 13.98 9.92
C ALA A 21 9.54 13.63 10.98
N SER A 22 10.55 14.48 11.15
CA SER A 22 11.59 14.30 12.18
C SER A 22 11.00 14.33 13.58
N GLU A 23 10.15 15.32 13.88
CA GLU A 23 9.47 15.48 15.16
C GLU A 23 8.58 14.26 15.45
N LEU A 24 7.78 13.82 14.46
CA LEU A 24 6.91 12.66 14.63
C LEU A 24 7.70 11.37 14.88
N ILE A 25 8.85 11.21 14.23
CA ILE A 25 9.75 10.07 14.45
C ILE A 25 10.32 10.13 15.86
N GLU A 26 10.82 11.29 16.30
CA GLU A 26 11.43 11.45 17.62
C GLU A 26 10.42 11.22 18.75
N GLU A 27 9.18 11.66 18.57
CA GLU A 27 8.12 11.51 19.57
C GLU A 27 7.52 10.10 19.63
N ASN A 28 7.44 9.40 18.50
CA ASN A 28 6.61 8.19 18.39
C ASN A 28 7.39 6.95 17.91
N TYR A 29 8.63 7.09 17.48
CA TYR A 29 9.37 5.95 16.96
C TYR A 29 9.87 5.06 18.11
N ASP A 30 9.24 3.91 18.23
CA ASP A 30 9.72 2.81 19.06
C ASP A 30 10.09 1.64 18.13
N PRO A 31 11.39 1.32 17.97
CA PRO A 31 11.81 0.22 17.12
C PRO A 31 11.38 -1.16 17.62
N ILE A 32 10.91 -1.25 18.86
CA ILE A 32 10.43 -2.49 19.49
C ILE A 32 8.92 -2.66 19.29
N SER A 33 8.16 -1.55 19.20
CA SER A 33 6.72 -1.57 19.03
C SER A 33 6.33 -1.47 17.54
N LEU A 34 5.68 -2.52 17.02
CA LEU A 34 5.13 -2.50 15.65
C LEU A 34 3.95 -1.54 15.50
N LEU A 35 3.28 -1.17 16.57
CA LEU A 35 2.18 -0.20 16.55
C LEU A 35 2.67 1.22 16.29
N THR A 36 3.93 1.51 16.62
CA THR A 36 4.57 2.81 16.45
C THR A 36 5.67 2.78 15.38
N GLY A 37 5.77 1.71 14.61
CA GLY A 37 6.71 1.60 13.50
C GLY A 37 6.47 2.68 12.45
N VAL A 38 7.55 3.29 11.95
CA VAL A 38 7.51 4.39 10.99
C VAL A 38 8.00 3.95 9.62
N VAL A 39 7.24 4.29 8.58
CA VAL A 39 7.66 4.20 7.18
C VAL A 39 7.62 5.60 6.60
N LEU A 40 8.72 6.07 6.06
CA LEU A 40 8.77 7.35 5.37
C LEU A 40 8.01 7.26 4.04
N ALA A 41 7.21 8.28 3.76
CA ALA A 41 6.37 8.28 2.57
C ALA A 41 6.53 9.58 1.77
N PRO A 42 7.67 9.79 1.08
CA PRO A 42 7.73 10.79 0.03
C PRO A 42 6.60 10.50 -0.96
N HIS A 43 5.85 11.52 -1.37
CA HIS A 43 4.60 11.31 -2.07
C HIS A 43 4.81 10.57 -3.40
N ALA A 44 5.60 11.16 -4.28
CA ALA A 44 5.96 10.58 -5.58
C ALA A 44 7.19 11.30 -6.17
N PRO A 45 7.92 10.68 -7.12
CA PRO A 45 9.08 11.30 -7.76
C PRO A 45 8.81 12.61 -8.50
N ASP A 46 7.59 12.81 -9.02
CA ASP A 46 7.16 14.04 -9.70
C ASP A 46 6.76 15.16 -8.74
N THR A 47 6.33 14.84 -7.54
CA THR A 47 5.90 15.81 -6.51
C THR A 47 6.97 16.06 -5.44
N CYS A 48 8.13 15.44 -5.56
CA CYS A 48 9.30 15.65 -4.72
C CYS A 48 10.50 16.03 -5.58
N SER A 49 11.26 17.04 -5.16
CA SER A 49 12.52 17.34 -5.83
C SER A 49 13.57 16.26 -5.57
N PRO A 50 14.56 16.07 -6.47
CA PRO A 50 15.69 15.18 -6.19
C PRO A 50 16.41 15.50 -4.88
N ASP A 51 16.48 16.77 -4.50
CA ASP A 51 17.12 17.20 -3.25
C ASP A 51 16.32 16.79 -2.03
N LEU A 52 14.98 16.93 -2.05
CA LEU A 52 14.12 16.40 -1.00
C LEU A 52 14.27 14.87 -0.90
N LEU A 53 14.27 14.16 -2.02
CA LEU A 53 14.44 12.70 -2.02
C LEU A 53 15.79 12.27 -1.44
N ARG A 54 16.89 13.01 -1.67
CA ARG A 54 18.20 12.76 -1.04
C ARG A 54 18.18 13.02 0.47
N GLN A 55 17.45 14.02 0.93
CA GLN A 55 17.26 14.27 2.36
C GLN A 55 16.43 13.15 3.02
N VAL A 56 15.36 12.70 2.36
CA VAL A 56 14.57 11.53 2.79
C VAL A 56 15.43 10.28 2.86
N ARG A 57 16.31 10.05 1.86
CA ARG A 57 17.28 8.95 1.89
C ARG A 57 18.17 9.04 3.13
N LYS A 58 18.73 10.22 3.41
CA LYS A 58 19.58 10.40 4.59
C LYS A 58 18.82 10.06 5.88
N MET A 59 17.61 10.57 6.05
CA MET A 59 16.75 10.27 7.21
C MET A 59 16.44 8.76 7.33
N ARG A 60 16.14 8.11 6.20
CA ARG A 60 15.92 6.66 6.13
C ARG A 60 17.13 5.88 6.62
N ASP A 61 18.32 6.24 6.13
CA ASP A 61 19.55 5.52 6.43
C ASP A 61 20.00 5.75 7.89
N ASP A 62 19.90 6.98 8.38
CA ASP A 62 20.25 7.33 9.75
C ASP A 62 19.36 6.62 10.80
N LYS A 63 18.11 6.33 10.47
CA LYS A 63 17.13 5.73 11.37
C LYS A 63 16.80 4.26 11.04
N GLY A 64 17.37 3.69 9.99
CA GLY A 64 17.09 2.31 9.57
C GLY A 64 15.65 2.09 9.06
N LEU A 65 15.03 3.12 8.49
CA LEU A 65 13.62 3.09 8.08
C LEU A 65 13.43 2.51 6.68
N ARG A 66 12.17 2.30 6.30
CA ARG A 66 11.72 1.93 4.96
C ARG A 66 11.03 3.10 4.26
N ILE A 67 10.92 3.01 2.94
CA ILE A 67 10.24 4.02 2.10
C ILE A 67 8.98 3.40 1.49
N ASN A 68 7.89 4.15 1.48
CA ASN A 68 6.72 3.84 0.68
C ASN A 68 6.36 5.06 -0.17
N THR A 69 6.45 4.95 -1.49
CA THR A 69 6.18 6.05 -2.44
C THR A 69 5.39 5.55 -3.64
N HIS A 70 4.63 6.44 -4.29
CA HIS A 70 4.06 6.15 -5.60
C HIS A 70 5.19 6.06 -6.63
N VAL A 71 5.07 5.17 -7.59
CA VAL A 71 6.08 4.96 -8.65
C VAL A 71 5.37 4.72 -9.97
N SER A 72 5.60 5.60 -10.94
CA SER A 72 5.05 5.46 -12.29
C SER A 72 3.54 5.20 -12.29
N GLN A 73 2.81 5.92 -11.45
CA GLN A 73 1.36 5.78 -11.32
C GLN A 73 0.63 6.28 -12.56
N SER A 74 1.12 7.35 -13.18
CA SER A 74 0.52 7.96 -14.36
C SER A 74 1.54 8.23 -15.45
N GLN A 75 1.07 8.33 -16.69
CA GLN A 75 1.93 8.75 -17.80
C GLN A 75 2.43 10.20 -17.62
N VAL A 76 1.62 11.04 -16.96
CA VAL A 76 2.01 12.44 -16.63
C VAL A 76 3.24 12.48 -15.73
N GLU A 77 3.29 11.64 -14.70
CA GLU A 77 4.48 11.48 -13.83
C GLU A 77 5.72 11.08 -14.66
N VAL A 78 5.58 10.06 -15.49
CA VAL A 78 6.69 9.54 -16.32
C VAL A 78 7.20 10.61 -17.30
N ASP A 79 6.31 11.31 -17.98
CA ASP A 79 6.67 12.35 -18.94
C ASP A 79 7.32 13.54 -18.24
N PHE A 80 6.80 13.95 -17.09
CA PHE A 80 7.35 15.03 -16.29
C PHE A 80 8.78 14.74 -15.80
N ILE A 81 9.03 13.55 -15.24
CA ILE A 81 10.38 13.14 -14.78
C ILE A 81 11.33 13.03 -15.98
N ARG A 82 10.85 12.54 -17.11
CA ARG A 82 11.67 12.48 -18.33
C ARG A 82 12.06 13.88 -18.84
N GLU A 83 11.15 14.83 -18.79
CA GLU A 83 11.43 16.22 -19.21
C GLU A 83 12.39 16.91 -18.21
N ARG A 84 12.16 16.77 -16.92
CA ARG A 84 12.95 17.41 -15.86
C ARG A 84 14.35 16.83 -15.71
N ASP A 85 14.45 15.49 -15.65
CA ASP A 85 15.66 14.78 -15.22
C ASP A 85 16.27 13.91 -16.34
N ASN A 86 15.60 13.76 -17.49
CA ASN A 86 15.95 12.81 -18.56
C ASN A 86 16.04 11.35 -18.06
N MET A 87 15.22 10.99 -17.09
CA MET A 87 15.16 9.69 -16.42
C MET A 87 13.73 9.13 -16.42
N SER A 88 13.57 7.84 -16.13
CA SER A 88 12.29 7.29 -15.67
C SER A 88 12.15 7.47 -14.14
N PRO A 89 10.94 7.37 -13.56
CA PRO A 89 10.77 7.43 -12.10
C PRO A 89 11.61 6.39 -11.33
N PRO A 90 11.72 5.11 -11.75
CA PRO A 90 12.65 4.17 -11.13
C PRO A 90 14.13 4.52 -11.30
N GLU A 91 14.54 5.13 -12.43
CA GLU A 91 15.92 5.63 -12.64
C GLU A 91 16.24 6.76 -11.67
N LEU A 92 15.33 7.70 -11.48
CA LEU A 92 15.49 8.78 -10.51
C LEU A 92 15.61 8.23 -9.08
N LEU A 93 14.76 7.27 -8.70
CA LEU A 93 14.87 6.62 -7.37
C LEU A 93 16.21 5.90 -7.17
N GLU A 94 16.78 5.32 -8.22
CA GLU A 94 18.13 4.74 -8.19
C GLU A 94 19.19 5.82 -8.03
N ASP A 95 19.14 6.90 -8.81
CA ASP A 95 20.09 8.03 -8.77
C ASP A 95 20.16 8.67 -7.37
N VAL A 96 18.99 8.91 -6.75
CA VAL A 96 18.95 9.48 -5.39
C VAL A 96 19.25 8.45 -4.29
N GLY A 97 19.43 7.16 -4.64
CA GLY A 97 19.77 6.08 -3.73
C GLY A 97 18.61 5.57 -2.87
N LEU A 98 17.38 5.67 -3.36
CA LEU A 98 16.18 5.15 -2.70
C LEU A 98 15.71 3.80 -3.25
N LEU A 99 16.29 3.33 -4.37
CA LEU A 99 15.92 2.07 -4.99
C LEU A 99 16.76 0.91 -4.42
N ASP A 100 16.24 0.27 -3.40
CA ASP A 100 16.81 -0.94 -2.78
C ASP A 100 15.67 -1.81 -2.19
N ASP A 101 16.02 -2.84 -1.40
CA ASP A 101 15.12 -3.77 -0.73
C ASP A 101 14.29 -3.14 0.42
N ARG A 102 14.47 -1.86 0.69
CA ARG A 102 13.67 -1.08 1.64
C ARG A 102 12.62 -0.21 0.94
N LEU A 103 12.57 -0.23 -0.40
CA LEU A 103 11.57 0.51 -1.17
C LEU A 103 10.28 -0.30 -1.34
N ILE A 104 9.16 0.28 -0.96
CA ILE A 104 7.82 -0.17 -1.27
C ILE A 104 7.25 0.77 -2.34
N GLY A 105 7.30 0.35 -3.60
CA GLY A 105 6.75 1.10 -4.74
C GLY A 105 5.27 0.81 -4.91
N ALA A 106 4.43 1.85 -4.79
CA ALA A 106 3.00 1.74 -5.04
C ALA A 106 2.69 1.93 -6.53
N HIS A 107 1.68 1.20 -7.02
CA HIS A 107 1.18 1.20 -8.38
C HIS A 107 2.10 0.54 -9.42
N CYS A 108 3.21 1.15 -9.79
CA CYS A 108 4.13 0.69 -10.84
C CYS A 108 3.40 0.35 -12.17
N ILE A 109 2.53 1.27 -12.64
CA ILE A 109 1.68 1.05 -13.83
C ILE A 109 2.46 1.31 -15.11
N HIS A 110 3.04 2.51 -15.23
CA HIS A 110 3.70 3.01 -16.45
C HIS A 110 5.21 2.76 -16.40
N VAL A 111 5.60 1.52 -16.14
CA VAL A 111 7.02 1.09 -16.09
C VAL A 111 7.42 0.44 -17.40
N SER A 112 8.60 0.80 -17.91
CA SER A 112 9.21 0.15 -19.07
C SER A 112 9.79 -1.22 -18.71
N LYS A 113 10.19 -1.99 -19.72
CA LYS A 113 10.86 -3.27 -19.50
C LYS A 113 12.15 -3.10 -18.67
N THR A 114 12.93 -2.06 -18.96
CA THR A 114 14.15 -1.75 -18.22
C THR A 114 13.87 -1.33 -16.77
N ASP A 115 12.77 -0.60 -16.54
CA ASP A 115 12.33 -0.26 -15.18
C ASP A 115 11.93 -1.49 -14.39
N ILE A 116 11.20 -2.43 -15.01
CA ILE A 116 10.82 -3.72 -14.40
C ILE A 116 12.07 -4.50 -13.96
N GLU A 117 13.06 -4.63 -14.86
CA GLU A 117 14.32 -5.30 -14.57
C GLU A 117 15.11 -4.59 -13.45
N ARG A 118 15.08 -3.27 -13.41
CA ARG A 118 15.72 -2.41 -12.40
C ARG A 118 15.08 -2.60 -11.02
N LEU A 119 13.76 -2.48 -10.94
CA LEU A 119 12.97 -2.68 -9.72
C LEU A 119 13.16 -4.10 -9.14
N GLY A 120 13.11 -5.12 -10.00
CA GLY A 120 13.31 -6.50 -9.58
C GLY A 120 14.73 -6.77 -9.07
N ARG A 121 15.75 -6.26 -9.75
CA ARG A 121 17.16 -6.42 -9.37
C ARG A 121 17.49 -5.72 -8.04
N ALA A 122 16.80 -4.62 -7.73
CA ALA A 122 16.91 -3.92 -6.47
C ALA A 122 16.26 -4.66 -5.30
N GLY A 123 15.46 -5.70 -5.55
CA GLY A 123 14.69 -6.39 -4.52
C GLY A 123 13.54 -5.57 -3.95
N ALA A 124 13.11 -4.54 -4.67
CA ALA A 124 12.03 -3.66 -4.21
C ALA A 124 10.70 -4.42 -4.05
N HIS A 125 9.80 -3.87 -3.25
CA HIS A 125 8.48 -4.44 -2.99
C HIS A 125 7.42 -3.71 -3.80
N LEU A 126 6.46 -4.46 -4.37
CA LEU A 126 5.32 -3.90 -5.09
C LEU A 126 4.10 -3.82 -4.16
N ALA A 127 3.65 -2.62 -3.82
CA ALA A 127 2.32 -2.42 -3.25
C ALA A 127 1.29 -2.43 -4.38
N HIS A 128 0.71 -3.61 -4.66
CA HIS A 128 -0.23 -3.82 -5.76
C HIS A 128 -1.64 -3.35 -5.37
N ILE A 129 -2.08 -2.27 -6.02
CA ILE A 129 -3.39 -1.64 -5.81
C ILE A 129 -4.35 -2.17 -6.88
N ALA A 130 -4.63 -3.49 -6.83
CA ALA A 130 -5.36 -4.18 -7.88
C ALA A 130 -6.73 -3.55 -8.17
N LYS A 131 -7.55 -3.33 -7.15
CA LYS A 131 -8.90 -2.76 -7.33
C LYS A 131 -8.83 -1.29 -7.74
N GLY A 132 -8.06 -0.47 -7.02
CA GLY A 132 -7.95 0.97 -7.29
C GLY A 132 -7.52 1.25 -8.73
N ASN A 133 -6.42 0.64 -9.16
CA ASN A 133 -5.92 0.82 -10.53
C ASN A 133 -6.96 0.39 -11.59
N GLN A 134 -7.56 -0.78 -11.42
CA GLN A 134 -8.48 -1.33 -12.42
C GLN A 134 -9.81 -0.59 -12.50
N THR A 135 -10.30 -0.03 -11.39
CA THR A 135 -11.51 0.83 -11.41
C THR A 135 -11.27 2.15 -12.16
N HIS A 136 -10.01 2.55 -12.32
CA HIS A 136 -9.60 3.68 -13.17
C HIS A 136 -9.16 3.24 -14.58
N GLY A 137 -9.41 1.98 -14.97
CA GLY A 137 -9.05 1.46 -16.29
C GLY A 137 -7.56 1.21 -16.50
N GLN A 138 -6.77 1.14 -15.44
CA GLN A 138 -5.32 0.96 -15.48
C GLN A 138 -4.91 -0.40 -14.89
N VAL A 139 -3.84 -0.98 -15.44
CA VAL A 139 -3.32 -2.27 -14.97
C VAL A 139 -1.79 -2.21 -14.90
N ALA A 140 -1.24 -2.42 -13.71
CA ALA A 140 0.20 -2.59 -13.54
C ALA A 140 0.66 -3.92 -14.17
N PRO A 141 1.84 -4.01 -14.78
CA PRO A 141 2.39 -5.26 -15.34
C PRO A 141 2.88 -6.19 -14.21
N THR A 142 1.95 -6.57 -13.33
CA THR A 142 2.23 -7.23 -12.03
C THR A 142 2.91 -8.59 -12.22
N SER A 143 2.51 -9.36 -13.24
CA SER A 143 3.18 -10.63 -13.57
C SER A 143 4.64 -10.42 -13.94
N ALA A 144 4.94 -9.42 -14.76
CA ALA A 144 6.32 -9.12 -15.18
C ALA A 144 7.17 -8.60 -14.01
N LEU A 145 6.63 -7.72 -13.18
CA LEU A 145 7.29 -7.19 -11.98
C LEU A 145 7.64 -8.32 -10.98
N ARG A 146 6.70 -9.23 -10.76
CA ARG A 146 6.91 -10.40 -9.90
C ARG A 146 7.98 -11.34 -10.48
N HIS A 147 7.94 -11.65 -11.77
CA HIS A 147 8.95 -12.48 -12.43
C HIS A 147 10.34 -11.84 -12.44
N ALA A 148 10.42 -10.52 -12.43
CA ALA A 148 11.68 -9.78 -12.31
C ALA A 148 12.29 -9.86 -10.89
N GLY A 149 11.53 -10.32 -9.89
CA GLY A 149 12.02 -10.52 -8.52
C GLY A 149 11.43 -9.58 -7.46
N MET A 150 10.49 -8.69 -7.83
CA MET A 150 9.81 -7.89 -6.81
C MET A 150 8.95 -8.75 -5.89
N ASN A 151 9.02 -8.50 -4.59
CA ASN A 151 8.08 -9.08 -3.64
C ASN A 151 6.70 -8.44 -3.84
N LEU A 152 5.69 -9.28 -4.04
CA LEU A 152 4.30 -8.83 -4.19
C LEU A 152 3.65 -8.65 -2.82
N THR A 153 3.12 -7.46 -2.57
CA THR A 153 2.19 -7.18 -1.47
C THR A 153 0.93 -6.47 -1.98
N LEU A 154 -0.15 -6.55 -1.25
CA LEU A 154 -1.42 -5.93 -1.62
C LEU A 154 -1.64 -4.63 -0.85
N SER A 155 -2.24 -3.65 -1.51
CA SER A 155 -2.61 -2.37 -0.90
C SER A 155 -4.00 -1.93 -1.36
N THR A 156 -4.81 -1.46 -0.42
CA THR A 156 -6.18 -0.99 -0.68
C THR A 156 -6.24 0.43 -1.21
N ASP A 157 -5.16 1.20 -1.02
CA ASP A 157 -5.16 2.64 -1.27
C ASP A 157 -6.32 3.33 -0.51
N ASN A 158 -6.92 4.38 -1.08
CA ASN A 158 -8.04 5.11 -0.48
C ASN A 158 -9.42 4.60 -0.92
N MET A 159 -9.48 3.57 -1.78
CA MET A 159 -10.73 3.16 -2.45
C MET A 159 -11.61 2.26 -1.60
N HIS A 160 -11.04 1.46 -0.72
CA HIS A 160 -11.77 0.50 0.12
C HIS A 160 -10.85 -0.09 1.20
N ALA A 161 -11.43 -0.91 2.09
CA ALA A 161 -10.67 -1.55 3.17
C ALA A 161 -10.89 -3.08 3.25
N ASP A 162 -11.39 -3.73 2.18
CA ASP A 162 -11.63 -5.17 2.13
C ASP A 162 -10.45 -5.89 1.46
N MET A 163 -9.56 -6.47 2.27
CA MET A 163 -8.41 -7.24 1.79
C MET A 163 -8.82 -8.54 1.10
N VAL A 164 -9.96 -9.13 1.48
CA VAL A 164 -10.47 -10.37 0.83
C VAL A 164 -10.91 -10.07 -0.61
N GLU A 165 -11.62 -8.97 -0.80
CA GLU A 165 -11.98 -8.49 -2.13
C GLU A 165 -10.73 -8.18 -2.96
N LEU A 166 -9.74 -7.52 -2.35
CA LEU A 166 -8.50 -7.14 -3.03
C LEU A 166 -7.71 -8.37 -3.52
N MET A 167 -7.64 -9.44 -2.73
CA MET A 167 -7.04 -10.71 -3.19
C MET A 167 -7.70 -11.23 -4.47
N ARG A 168 -9.01 -11.11 -4.58
CA ARG A 168 -9.78 -11.54 -5.77
C ARG A 168 -9.47 -10.69 -6.99
N TRP A 169 -9.38 -9.36 -6.82
CA TRP A 169 -8.97 -8.44 -7.88
C TRP A 169 -7.54 -8.73 -8.36
N ALA A 170 -6.60 -8.96 -7.45
CA ALA A 170 -5.23 -9.29 -7.78
C ALA A 170 -5.13 -10.63 -8.55
N LEU A 171 -5.86 -11.66 -8.10
CA LEU A 171 -5.93 -12.97 -8.75
C LEU A 171 -6.47 -12.85 -10.18
N ALA A 172 -7.57 -12.12 -10.35
CA ALA A 172 -8.20 -11.91 -11.66
C ALA A 172 -7.28 -11.15 -12.60
N SER A 173 -6.66 -10.05 -12.10
CA SER A 173 -5.72 -9.24 -12.86
C SER A 173 -4.54 -10.04 -13.39
N GLY A 174 -3.90 -10.81 -12.52
CA GLY A 174 -2.75 -11.62 -12.91
C GLY A 174 -3.10 -12.68 -13.95
N ARG A 175 -4.24 -13.38 -13.79
CA ARG A 175 -4.71 -14.37 -14.78
C ARG A 175 -5.04 -13.75 -16.12
N LEU A 176 -5.60 -12.53 -16.14
CA LEU A 176 -5.89 -11.81 -17.37
C LEU A 176 -4.59 -11.38 -18.08
N GLN A 177 -3.57 -10.93 -17.34
CA GLN A 177 -2.26 -10.60 -17.90
C GLN A 177 -1.57 -11.82 -18.51
N ASP A 178 -1.63 -12.97 -17.85
CA ASP A 178 -1.02 -14.20 -18.34
C ASP A 178 -1.87 -14.88 -19.45
N GLY A 179 -3.12 -14.46 -19.64
CA GLY A 179 -4.07 -15.04 -20.60
C GLY A 179 -4.47 -16.50 -20.29
N LYS A 180 -4.12 -17.00 -19.10
CA LYS A 180 -4.36 -18.37 -18.66
C LYS A 180 -4.25 -18.52 -17.13
N ILE A 181 -4.71 -19.65 -16.62
CA ILE A 181 -4.47 -20.02 -15.21
C ILE A 181 -3.06 -20.62 -15.10
N THR A 182 -2.21 -19.96 -14.31
CA THR A 182 -0.82 -20.39 -14.02
C THR A 182 -0.66 -20.75 -12.55
N ASN A 183 0.50 -21.32 -12.19
CA ASN A 183 0.85 -21.55 -10.80
C ASN A 183 1.16 -20.25 -10.03
N ASP A 184 1.45 -19.16 -10.74
CA ASP A 184 1.78 -17.88 -10.15
C ASP A 184 0.55 -17.13 -9.62
N TRP A 185 -0.62 -17.43 -10.17
CA TRP A 185 -1.88 -16.80 -9.81
C TRP A 185 -2.90 -17.82 -9.30
N GLN A 186 -2.60 -18.39 -8.13
CA GLN A 186 -3.49 -19.26 -7.36
C GLN A 186 -3.97 -18.54 -6.09
N PRO A 187 -5.08 -18.99 -5.45
CA PRO A 187 -5.53 -18.42 -4.19
C PRO A 187 -4.43 -18.34 -3.11
N ALA A 188 -3.53 -19.32 -3.04
CA ALA A 188 -2.42 -19.31 -2.10
C ALA A 188 -1.44 -18.15 -2.34
N ASN A 189 -1.15 -17.81 -3.60
CA ASN A 189 -0.20 -16.75 -3.92
C ASN A 189 -0.72 -15.34 -3.54
N VAL A 190 -2.01 -15.07 -3.79
CA VAL A 190 -2.60 -13.78 -3.39
C VAL A 190 -2.85 -13.70 -1.89
N PHE A 191 -3.08 -14.84 -1.23
CA PHE A 191 -3.13 -14.91 0.22
C PHE A 191 -1.75 -14.66 0.84
N GLU A 192 -0.68 -15.22 0.26
CA GLU A 192 0.70 -14.91 0.65
C GLU A 192 1.00 -13.41 0.49
N ALA A 193 0.61 -12.81 -0.63
CA ALA A 193 0.78 -11.37 -0.86
C ALA A 193 0.03 -10.50 0.15
N ALA A 194 -1.13 -10.96 0.64
CA ALA A 194 -1.93 -10.27 1.65
C ALA A 194 -1.43 -10.47 3.10
N THR A 195 -0.48 -11.37 3.32
CA THR A 195 0.04 -11.75 4.65
C THR A 195 1.55 -11.60 4.73
N ILE A 196 2.30 -12.66 4.51
CA ILE A 196 3.76 -12.66 4.63
C ILE A 196 4.45 -11.73 3.60
N GLY A 197 3.83 -11.50 2.43
CA GLY A 197 4.31 -10.53 1.45
C GLY A 197 4.33 -9.11 2.01
N GLY A 198 3.28 -8.72 2.74
CA GLY A 198 3.23 -7.45 3.47
C GLY A 198 4.26 -7.38 4.60
N ALA A 199 4.43 -8.46 5.35
CA ALA A 199 5.43 -8.53 6.42
C ALA A 199 6.86 -8.36 5.87
N ARG A 200 7.22 -9.04 4.77
CA ARG A 200 8.50 -8.86 4.07
C ARG A 200 8.71 -7.40 3.60
N ALA A 201 7.67 -6.78 3.04
CA ALA A 201 7.75 -5.39 2.62
C ALA A 201 8.04 -4.42 3.78
N LEU A 202 7.64 -4.79 4.99
CA LEU A 202 7.91 -4.02 6.21
C LEU A 202 9.19 -4.48 6.95
N GLY A 203 9.83 -5.58 6.52
CA GLY A 203 10.97 -6.19 7.22
C GLY A 203 10.59 -6.86 8.54
N LEU A 204 9.37 -7.38 8.61
CA LEU A 204 8.78 -7.98 9.82
C LEU A 204 8.37 -9.45 9.60
N GLU A 205 8.92 -10.10 8.58
CA GLU A 205 8.59 -11.48 8.22
C GLU A 205 8.94 -12.50 9.30
N ASP A 206 9.88 -12.19 10.17
CA ASP A 206 10.25 -13.03 11.30
C ASP A 206 9.27 -12.88 12.48
N GLU A 207 8.49 -11.78 12.51
CA GLU A 207 7.56 -11.46 13.59
C GLU A 207 6.09 -11.60 13.19
N LEU A 208 5.75 -11.38 11.92
CA LEU A 208 4.38 -11.32 11.41
C LEU A 208 4.17 -12.15 10.14
N GLY A 209 2.93 -12.19 9.66
CA GLY A 209 2.56 -12.67 8.33
C GLY A 209 2.41 -14.18 8.21
N SER A 210 2.64 -14.96 9.27
CA SER A 210 2.40 -16.41 9.29
C SER A 210 2.09 -16.93 10.69
N LEU A 211 1.37 -18.06 10.76
CA LEU A 211 1.04 -18.74 12.01
C LEU A 211 2.19 -19.66 12.46
N THR A 212 3.33 -19.08 12.76
CA THR A 212 4.51 -19.80 13.24
C THR A 212 4.72 -19.53 14.72
N VAL A 213 5.02 -20.59 15.49
CA VAL A 213 5.30 -20.46 16.93
C VAL A 213 6.46 -19.50 17.15
N GLY A 214 6.29 -18.56 18.05
CA GLY A 214 7.28 -17.52 18.37
C GLY A 214 7.01 -16.17 17.68
N LYS A 215 6.15 -16.12 16.67
CA LYS A 215 5.69 -14.86 16.08
C LYS A 215 4.62 -14.19 16.94
N ARG A 216 4.39 -12.90 16.71
CA ARG A 216 3.36 -12.13 17.37
C ARG A 216 1.97 -12.69 17.05
N ALA A 217 1.06 -12.57 18.00
CA ALA A 217 -0.29 -13.07 17.85
C ALA A 217 -1.19 -12.04 17.14
N ASP A 218 -0.93 -11.83 15.84
CA ASP A 218 -1.78 -11.07 14.93
C ASP A 218 -2.57 -12.06 14.08
N LEU A 219 -3.86 -12.23 14.41
CA LEU A 219 -4.68 -13.31 13.88
C LEU A 219 -6.01 -12.76 13.36
N VAL A 220 -6.48 -13.32 12.26
CA VAL A 220 -7.83 -13.06 11.74
C VAL A 220 -8.56 -14.39 11.59
N MET A 221 -9.72 -14.51 12.24
CA MET A 221 -10.59 -15.69 12.14
C MET A 221 -11.82 -15.37 11.29
N PHE A 222 -12.13 -16.28 10.35
CA PHE A 222 -13.28 -16.17 9.46
C PHE A 222 -14.38 -17.18 9.83
N ASP A 223 -15.63 -16.75 9.78
CA ASP A 223 -16.79 -17.63 9.96
C ASP A 223 -17.20 -18.30 8.66
N PHE A 224 -16.74 -19.52 8.43
CA PHE A 224 -17.08 -20.32 7.26
C PHE A 224 -18.45 -21.04 7.33
N ARG A 225 -19.29 -20.79 8.33
CA ARG A 225 -20.63 -21.39 8.44
C ARG A 225 -21.67 -20.72 7.53
N ARG A 226 -21.32 -19.58 6.93
CA ARG A 226 -22.22 -18.80 6.06
C ARG A 226 -22.54 -19.52 4.74
N PRO A 227 -23.76 -19.39 4.18
CA PRO A 227 -24.20 -20.15 2.99
C PRO A 227 -23.28 -19.98 1.78
N HIS A 228 -22.80 -18.77 1.50
CA HIS A 228 -21.93 -18.48 0.34
C HIS A 228 -20.51 -19.07 0.46
N LEU A 229 -20.12 -19.56 1.64
CA LEU A 229 -18.85 -20.24 1.91
C LEU A 229 -19.00 -21.76 1.96
N ARG A 230 -20.17 -22.31 1.58
CA ARG A 230 -20.47 -23.73 1.60
C ARG A 230 -20.78 -24.25 0.21
N PRO A 231 -20.47 -25.53 -0.08
CA PRO A 231 -19.72 -26.50 0.73
C PRO A 231 -18.22 -26.12 0.83
N LEU A 232 -17.60 -26.35 2.01
CA LEU A 232 -16.18 -26.03 2.24
C LEU A 232 -15.31 -27.23 1.85
N THR A 233 -14.74 -27.19 0.65
CA THR A 233 -13.84 -28.24 0.13
C THR A 233 -12.39 -27.75 0.01
N ASN A 234 -12.19 -26.45 -0.20
CA ASN A 234 -10.89 -25.79 -0.28
C ASN A 234 -10.98 -24.44 0.44
N VAL A 235 -10.37 -24.35 1.61
CA VAL A 235 -10.45 -23.14 2.47
C VAL A 235 -9.95 -21.89 1.78
N LEU A 236 -8.73 -21.91 1.22
CA LEU A 236 -8.16 -20.73 0.55
C LEU A 236 -8.89 -20.40 -0.75
N GLY A 237 -9.27 -21.41 -1.52
CA GLY A 237 -10.07 -21.20 -2.72
C GLY A 237 -11.41 -20.54 -2.39
N THR A 238 -12.12 -21.05 -1.38
CA THR A 238 -13.40 -20.48 -0.94
C THR A 238 -13.22 -19.05 -0.42
N LEU A 239 -12.22 -18.79 0.41
CA LEU A 239 -11.95 -17.46 0.92
C LEU A 239 -11.71 -16.45 -0.22
N VAL A 240 -10.79 -16.76 -1.13
CA VAL A 240 -10.40 -15.82 -2.19
C VAL A 240 -11.52 -15.65 -3.23
N HIS A 241 -12.22 -16.70 -3.62
CA HIS A 241 -13.26 -16.62 -4.67
C HIS A 241 -14.60 -16.10 -4.19
N THR A 242 -15.02 -16.42 -2.96
CA THR A 242 -16.37 -16.12 -2.46
C THR A 242 -16.42 -15.40 -1.13
N GLY A 243 -15.34 -15.43 -0.33
CA GLY A 243 -15.25 -14.74 0.96
C GLY A 243 -15.37 -13.24 0.83
N GLN A 244 -15.69 -12.58 1.93
CA GLN A 244 -15.87 -11.12 2.04
C GLN A 244 -15.29 -10.66 3.38
N GLY A 245 -14.90 -9.38 3.48
CA GLY A 245 -14.40 -8.82 4.75
C GLY A 245 -15.41 -8.97 5.91
N ARG A 246 -16.71 -8.95 5.61
CA ARG A 246 -17.78 -9.18 6.62
C ARG A 246 -17.87 -10.61 7.14
N ASP A 247 -17.09 -11.55 6.60
CA ASP A 247 -16.99 -12.92 7.11
C ASP A 247 -15.93 -13.07 8.21
N VAL A 248 -15.21 -11.98 8.49
CA VAL A 248 -14.32 -11.90 9.66
C VAL A 248 -15.17 -11.94 10.92
N ASP A 249 -14.87 -12.88 11.79
CA ASP A 249 -15.51 -13.03 13.11
C ASP A 249 -14.68 -12.38 14.20
N THR A 250 -13.39 -12.71 14.27
CA THR A 250 -12.49 -12.23 15.33
C THR A 250 -11.19 -11.71 14.75
N VAL A 251 -10.71 -10.59 15.28
CA VAL A 251 -9.37 -10.05 15.00
C VAL A 251 -8.62 -9.91 16.32
N ILE A 252 -7.40 -10.43 16.33
CA ILE A 252 -6.46 -10.33 17.46
C ILE A 252 -5.25 -9.54 16.95
N VAL A 253 -4.80 -8.55 17.71
CA VAL A 253 -3.60 -7.75 17.44
C VAL A 253 -2.73 -7.79 18.70
N GLU A 254 -1.49 -8.23 18.55
CA GLU A 254 -0.54 -8.42 19.68
C GLU A 254 -1.13 -9.23 20.84
N GLY A 255 -1.96 -10.22 20.53
CA GLY A 255 -2.62 -11.07 21.54
C GLY A 255 -3.89 -10.50 22.14
N GLU A 256 -4.27 -9.27 21.81
CA GLU A 256 -5.51 -8.64 22.28
C GLU A 256 -6.63 -8.77 21.27
N VAL A 257 -7.81 -9.20 21.68
CA VAL A 257 -9.00 -9.26 20.84
C VAL A 257 -9.51 -7.84 20.59
N VAL A 258 -9.49 -7.38 19.34
CA VAL A 258 -9.93 -6.03 18.94
C VAL A 258 -11.24 -6.05 18.18
N VAL A 259 -11.61 -7.20 17.59
CA VAL A 259 -12.92 -7.46 16.94
C VAL A 259 -13.44 -8.80 17.45
N SER A 260 -14.72 -8.90 17.79
CA SER A 260 -15.40 -10.14 18.17
C SER A 260 -16.81 -10.17 17.61
N GLY A 261 -17.20 -11.31 17.01
CA GLY A 261 -18.49 -11.44 16.33
C GLY A 261 -18.68 -10.47 15.16
N GLY A 262 -17.57 -9.99 14.57
CA GLY A 262 -17.59 -8.99 13.50
C GLY A 262 -17.77 -7.53 13.96
N GLU A 263 -17.81 -7.28 15.28
CA GLU A 263 -17.97 -5.94 15.84
C GLU A 263 -16.67 -5.47 16.51
N PRO A 264 -16.24 -4.20 16.28
CA PRO A 264 -15.05 -3.63 16.91
C PRO A 264 -15.29 -3.43 18.40
N LEU A 265 -14.27 -3.74 19.24
CA LEU A 265 -14.38 -3.65 20.71
C LEU A 265 -13.85 -2.32 21.29
N ARG A 266 -12.99 -1.62 20.54
CA ARG A 266 -12.30 -0.41 21.02
C ARG A 266 -12.94 0.91 20.59
N VAL A 267 -13.91 0.86 19.67
CA VAL A 267 -14.59 2.04 19.15
C VAL A 267 -16.11 1.81 19.12
N ASP A 268 -16.87 2.86 19.37
CA ASP A 268 -18.31 2.84 19.12
C ASP A 268 -18.56 3.09 17.63
N LYS A 269 -19.04 2.06 16.95
CA LYS A 269 -19.29 2.05 15.50
C LYS A 269 -20.27 3.14 15.08
N SER A 270 -21.32 3.39 15.86
CA SER A 270 -22.33 4.39 15.52
C SER A 270 -21.76 5.81 15.60
N THR A 271 -20.96 6.09 16.59
CA THR A 271 -20.25 7.36 16.75
C THR A 271 -19.29 7.62 15.61
N VAL A 272 -18.48 6.61 15.21
CA VAL A 272 -17.54 6.75 14.10
C VAL A 272 -18.25 6.98 12.77
N LEU A 273 -19.33 6.25 12.50
CA LEU A 273 -20.13 6.42 11.27
C LEU A 273 -20.77 7.81 11.23
N GLY A 274 -21.39 8.28 12.31
CA GLY A 274 -21.99 9.61 12.38
C GLY A 274 -20.97 10.75 12.21
N ALA A 275 -19.77 10.59 12.79
CA ALA A 275 -18.69 11.55 12.59
C ALA A 275 -18.20 11.58 11.13
N ALA A 276 -18.05 10.42 10.50
CA ALA A 276 -17.63 10.31 9.10
C ALA A 276 -18.66 10.94 8.15
N GLU A 277 -19.98 10.69 8.35
CA GLU A 277 -21.06 11.31 7.57
C GLU A 277 -21.05 12.84 7.72
N THR A 278 -20.86 13.32 8.95
CA THR A 278 -20.80 14.77 9.24
C THR A 278 -19.61 15.42 8.54
N ALA A 279 -18.43 14.80 8.61
CA ALA A 279 -17.22 15.28 7.96
C ALA A 279 -17.37 15.28 6.42
N ALA A 280 -17.91 14.22 5.84
CA ALA A 280 -18.18 14.12 4.41
C ALA A 280 -19.16 15.22 3.95
N ALA A 281 -20.25 15.43 4.68
CA ALA A 281 -21.23 16.49 4.36
C ALA A 281 -20.60 17.90 4.43
N ALA A 282 -19.70 18.15 5.39
CA ALA A 282 -18.97 19.41 5.50
C ALA A 282 -18.01 19.61 4.32
N LEU A 283 -17.26 18.57 3.94
CA LEU A 283 -16.35 18.59 2.81
C LEU A 283 -17.09 18.91 1.50
N TRP A 284 -18.19 18.21 1.22
CA TRP A 284 -18.97 18.45 0.00
C TRP A 284 -19.63 19.82 -0.06
N ARG A 285 -20.06 20.37 1.08
CA ARG A 285 -20.55 21.76 1.12
C ARG A 285 -19.45 22.75 0.74
N ARG A 286 -18.22 22.56 1.24
CA ARG A 286 -17.07 23.42 0.91
C ARG A 286 -16.70 23.30 -0.56
N ALA A 287 -16.55 22.09 -1.10
CA ALA A 287 -16.23 21.85 -2.49
C ALA A 287 -17.25 22.51 -3.44
N ARG A 288 -18.55 22.38 -3.18
CA ARG A 288 -19.59 23.03 -3.99
C ARG A 288 -19.53 24.56 -3.92
N SER A 289 -19.17 25.13 -2.77
CA SER A 289 -19.02 26.59 -2.64
C SER A 289 -17.82 27.13 -3.43
N GLU A 290 -16.72 26.38 -3.46
CA GLU A 290 -15.52 26.71 -4.24
C GLU A 290 -15.77 26.58 -5.75
N GLU A 291 -16.44 25.51 -6.19
CA GLU A 291 -16.86 25.30 -7.58
C GLU A 291 -17.78 26.41 -8.10
N LEU A 292 -18.74 26.83 -7.29
CA LEU A 292 -19.63 27.97 -7.59
C LEU A 292 -18.89 29.32 -7.59
N ALA A 293 -17.86 29.49 -6.79
CA ALA A 293 -17.02 30.67 -6.79
C ALA A 293 -16.14 30.72 -8.05
N PHE A 294 -15.54 29.61 -8.44
CA PHE A 294 -14.76 29.49 -9.67
C PHE A 294 -15.58 29.70 -10.95
N ALA A 295 -16.82 29.18 -10.98
CA ALA A 295 -17.70 29.35 -12.13
C ALA A 295 -18.25 30.80 -12.29
N ARG A 296 -18.04 31.67 -11.28
CA ARG A 296 -18.44 33.09 -11.31
C ARG A 296 -17.29 34.06 -11.54
N SER A 297 -16.05 33.58 -11.53
CA SER A 297 -14.84 34.35 -11.84
C SER A 297 -14.44 34.19 -13.32
#